data_235f9556eb6ef5866c73e5c8525b46a4
#
_entry.id   235f9556eb6ef5866c73e5c8525b46a4
#
_cell.length_a   1.000
_cell.length_b   1.000
_cell.length_c   1.000
_cell.angle_alpha   90.00
_cell.angle_beta   90.00
_cell.angle_gamma   90.00
#
_symmetry.space_group_name_H-M   'P 1'
#
loop_
_entity.id
_entity.type
_entity.pdbx_description
1 polymer ?
#
loop_
_entity_poly.entity_id
_entity_poly.type
_entity_poly.pdbx_seq_one_letter_code
_entity_poly.pdbx_strand_id
1 'polypeptide(L)'
;MEAPSKAALRATLARHVPMYRWYPPGYQLTMLDALAAIWEARHERLLDIGGGTGIIAQAIQDHFPAGRVTAVDVEDRYLPTLAVETLTYDGTRLPFDDASFDAATMMNVLHHVPPKHRALLVAEIRRVVRGPLYIKDHLRRGPLDDMRLSALDWIGNSPFKGMVRARYLAMAEWRDLADGGGYAIGFAPAAVYRRAPLAIAFPNRLEIMMKWTPVERRA
;
A
#
# COMPACT_ATOMS: atom_id res chain seq x y z
N MET A 1 17.79 -11.86 -1.49
CA MET A 1 17.03 -11.55 -2.72
C MET A 1 17.52 -10.19 -3.23
N GLU A 2 17.81 -10.09 -4.53
CA GLU A 2 18.27 -8.81 -5.10
C GLU A 2 17.09 -7.83 -5.18
N ALA A 3 17.31 -6.60 -4.70
CA ALA A 3 16.27 -5.57 -4.74
C ALA A 3 15.99 -5.13 -6.20
N PRO A 4 14.75 -4.80 -6.56
CA PRO A 4 14.41 -4.32 -7.89
C PRO A 4 15.24 -3.10 -8.30
N SER A 5 15.71 -3.06 -9.54
CA SER A 5 16.46 -1.93 -10.06
C SER A 5 15.59 -0.66 -10.07
N LYS A 6 16.05 0.42 -9.43
CA LYS A 6 15.37 1.72 -9.45
C LYS A 6 15.16 2.27 -10.85
N ALA A 7 16.11 2.00 -11.77
CA ALA A 7 15.98 2.41 -13.16
C ALA A 7 14.87 1.65 -13.88
N ALA A 8 14.75 0.35 -13.65
CA ALA A 8 13.69 -0.48 -14.23
C ALA A 8 12.32 -0.11 -13.66
N LEU A 9 12.20 0.07 -12.34
CA LEU A 9 10.98 0.57 -11.70
C LEU A 9 10.54 1.92 -12.28
N ARG A 10 11.48 2.87 -12.40
CA ARG A 10 11.20 4.18 -13.00
C ARG A 10 10.72 4.06 -14.45
N ALA A 11 11.31 3.18 -15.24
CA ALA A 11 10.91 2.95 -16.63
C ALA A 11 9.48 2.42 -16.73
N THR A 12 9.09 1.43 -15.89
CA THR A 12 7.72 0.93 -15.82
C THR A 12 6.75 2.04 -15.41
N LEU A 13 7.02 2.76 -14.31
CA LEU A 13 6.14 3.85 -13.87
C LEU A 13 5.96 4.94 -14.93
N ALA A 14 7.04 5.33 -15.64
CA ALA A 14 6.99 6.34 -16.69
C ALA A 14 6.32 5.85 -18.00
N ARG A 15 6.29 4.54 -18.24
CA ARG A 15 5.59 3.94 -19.39
C ARG A 15 4.08 4.15 -19.26
N HIS A 16 3.53 3.91 -18.08
CA HIS A 16 2.09 3.96 -17.82
C HIS A 16 1.60 5.34 -17.37
N VAL A 17 2.46 6.15 -16.73
CA VAL A 17 2.16 7.51 -16.28
C VAL A 17 3.11 8.48 -16.95
N PRO A 18 2.75 9.06 -18.13
CA PRO A 18 3.67 9.86 -18.96
C PRO A 18 4.31 11.05 -18.23
N MET A 19 3.62 11.67 -17.25
CA MET A 19 4.17 12.78 -16.47
C MET A 19 5.44 12.40 -15.71
N TYR A 20 5.65 11.12 -15.37
CA TYR A 20 6.85 10.64 -14.68
C TYR A 20 8.13 10.64 -15.53
N ARG A 21 8.01 10.93 -16.84
CA ARG A 21 9.17 11.21 -17.69
C ARG A 21 9.84 12.52 -17.32
N TRP A 22 9.01 13.52 -16.93
CA TRP A 22 9.45 14.88 -16.60
C TRP A 22 9.59 15.09 -15.09
N TYR A 23 8.70 14.49 -14.30
CA TYR A 23 8.67 14.55 -12.84
C TYR A 23 8.90 13.16 -12.26
N PRO A 24 10.17 12.84 -11.87
CA PRO A 24 10.50 11.50 -11.36
C PRO A 24 9.59 11.11 -10.19
N PRO A 25 9.05 9.86 -10.18
CA PRO A 25 8.14 9.37 -9.13
C PRO A 25 8.90 8.97 -7.85
N GLY A 26 9.60 9.95 -7.25
CA GLY A 26 10.50 9.73 -6.12
C GLY A 26 9.81 9.07 -4.92
N TYR A 27 8.56 9.45 -4.65
CA TYR A 27 7.77 8.86 -3.58
C TYR A 27 7.49 7.37 -3.85
N GLN A 28 7.01 7.03 -5.05
CA GLN A 28 6.69 5.65 -5.44
C GLN A 28 7.94 4.78 -5.46
N LEU A 29 9.07 5.31 -5.96
CA LEU A 29 10.34 4.59 -5.96
C LEU A 29 10.84 4.31 -4.54
N THR A 30 10.74 5.28 -3.63
CA THR A 30 11.10 5.09 -2.21
C THR A 30 10.18 4.08 -1.53
N MET A 31 8.89 4.11 -1.84
CA MET A 31 7.90 3.17 -1.33
C MET A 31 8.19 1.73 -1.77
N LEU A 32 8.47 1.53 -3.07
CA LEU A 32 8.82 0.22 -3.61
C LEU A 32 10.17 -0.29 -3.09
N ASP A 33 11.14 0.58 -2.87
CA ASP A 33 12.42 0.25 -2.23
C ASP A 33 12.22 -0.21 -0.76
N ALA A 34 11.37 0.51 -0.01
CA ALA A 34 11.02 0.12 1.36
C ALA A 34 10.22 -1.20 1.42
N LEU A 35 9.34 -1.45 0.43
CA LEU A 35 8.64 -2.72 0.28
C LEU A 35 9.62 -3.85 0.02
N ALA A 36 10.59 -3.66 -0.89
CA ALA A 36 11.60 -4.66 -1.20
C ALA A 36 12.45 -5.07 0.01
N ALA A 37 12.69 -4.13 0.94
CA ALA A 37 13.46 -4.39 2.16
C ALA A 37 12.77 -5.36 3.13
N ILE A 38 11.45 -5.55 3.03
CA ILE A 38 10.67 -6.47 3.89
C ILE A 38 9.99 -7.61 3.11
N TRP A 39 10.25 -7.68 1.80
CA TRP A 39 9.71 -8.74 0.94
C TRP A 39 10.46 -10.05 1.20
N GLU A 40 9.77 -11.11 1.62
CA GLU A 40 10.46 -12.31 2.13
C GLU A 40 10.62 -13.44 1.15
N ALA A 41 9.63 -13.65 0.27
CA ALA A 41 9.59 -14.84 -0.57
C ALA A 41 8.97 -14.53 -1.93
N ARG A 42 8.98 -15.51 -2.82
CA ARG A 42 8.16 -15.48 -4.02
C ARG A 42 6.70 -15.72 -3.63
N HIS A 43 5.81 -14.87 -4.14
CA HIS A 43 4.35 -15.02 -4.00
C HIS A 43 3.75 -15.31 -5.37
N GLU A 44 3.11 -16.47 -5.54
CA GLU A 44 2.55 -16.86 -6.84
C GLU A 44 1.26 -16.10 -7.16
N ARG A 45 0.46 -15.76 -6.14
CA ARG A 45 -0.78 -15.00 -6.27
C ARG A 45 -0.79 -13.86 -5.25
N LEU A 46 -0.64 -12.64 -5.73
CA LEU A 46 -0.63 -11.43 -4.90
C LEU A 46 -1.89 -10.60 -5.12
N LEU A 47 -2.49 -10.11 -4.04
CA LEU A 47 -3.60 -9.17 -4.08
C LEU A 47 -3.11 -7.76 -3.72
N ASP A 48 -3.35 -6.78 -4.59
CA ASP A 48 -3.09 -5.36 -4.28
C ASP A 48 -4.43 -4.68 -3.94
N ILE A 49 -4.59 -4.29 -2.68
CA ILE A 49 -5.84 -3.77 -2.12
C ILE A 49 -5.81 -2.25 -2.12
N GLY A 50 -6.86 -1.63 -2.70
CA GLY A 50 -6.89 -0.20 -2.95
C GLY A 50 -5.88 0.21 -4.02
N GLY A 51 -5.82 -0.56 -5.12
CA GLY A 51 -4.82 -0.43 -6.17
C GLY A 51 -4.82 0.93 -6.89
N GLY A 52 -5.85 1.74 -6.72
CA GLY A 52 -5.97 3.08 -7.32
C GLY A 52 -5.84 3.04 -8.83
N THR A 53 -4.76 3.61 -9.37
CA THR A 53 -4.48 3.55 -10.81
C THR A 53 -3.92 2.21 -11.28
N GLY A 54 -3.62 1.27 -10.39
CA GLY A 54 -3.01 -0.04 -10.66
C GLY A 54 -1.51 -0.01 -10.95
N ILE A 55 -0.89 1.16 -10.97
CA ILE A 55 0.51 1.30 -11.39
C ILE A 55 1.49 0.63 -10.42
N ILE A 56 1.16 0.58 -9.13
CA ILE A 56 2.00 -0.08 -8.13
C ILE A 56 1.90 -1.61 -8.29
N ALA A 57 0.68 -2.14 -8.48
CA ALA A 57 0.47 -3.55 -8.80
C ALA A 57 1.27 -3.97 -10.04
N GLN A 58 1.25 -3.16 -11.11
CA GLN A 58 2.05 -3.39 -12.32
C GLN A 58 3.56 -3.41 -12.02
N ALA A 59 4.06 -2.43 -11.25
CA ALA A 59 5.47 -2.38 -10.89
C ALA A 59 5.90 -3.58 -10.04
N ILE A 60 5.01 -4.07 -9.16
CA ILE A 60 5.25 -5.29 -8.37
C ILE A 60 5.29 -6.51 -9.29
N GLN A 61 4.33 -6.67 -10.20
CA GLN A 61 4.31 -7.81 -11.13
C GLN A 61 5.55 -7.86 -12.03
N ASP A 62 6.03 -6.71 -12.51
CA ASP A 62 7.16 -6.64 -13.42
C ASP A 62 8.53 -6.85 -12.73
N HIS A 63 8.65 -6.51 -11.44
CA HIS A 63 9.98 -6.36 -10.82
C HIS A 63 10.17 -7.08 -9.47
N PHE A 64 9.10 -7.53 -8.83
CA PHE A 64 9.21 -8.28 -7.59
C PHE A 64 9.09 -9.79 -7.87
N PRO A 65 9.53 -10.65 -6.96
CA PRO A 65 9.29 -12.09 -7.08
C PRO A 65 7.81 -12.40 -6.78
N ALA A 66 6.96 -11.97 -7.70
CA ALA A 66 5.53 -12.22 -7.71
C ALA A 66 5.15 -12.93 -9.02
N GLY A 67 4.18 -13.83 -8.95
CA GLY A 67 3.59 -14.47 -10.11
C GLY A 67 2.48 -13.58 -10.70
N ARG A 68 1.22 -13.91 -10.45
CA ARG A 68 0.06 -13.08 -10.86
C ARG A 68 -0.27 -12.07 -9.78
N VAL A 69 -0.38 -10.81 -10.16
CA VAL A 69 -0.88 -9.72 -9.31
C VAL A 69 -2.28 -9.33 -9.75
N THR A 70 -3.22 -9.31 -8.82
CA THR A 70 -4.59 -8.83 -9.03
C THR A 70 -4.78 -7.57 -8.19
N ALA A 71 -5.20 -6.46 -8.78
CA ALA A 71 -5.50 -5.22 -8.08
C ALA A 71 -7.01 -5.05 -7.88
N VAL A 72 -7.43 -4.67 -6.66
CA VAL A 72 -8.83 -4.34 -6.36
C VAL A 72 -8.94 -2.94 -5.80
N ASP A 73 -9.98 -2.21 -6.21
CA ASP A 73 -10.32 -0.90 -5.66
C ASP A 73 -11.86 -0.75 -5.60
N VAL A 74 -12.34 0.21 -4.82
CA VAL A 74 -13.77 0.56 -4.77
C VAL A 74 -14.18 1.48 -5.92
N GLU A 75 -13.20 2.08 -6.60
CA GLU A 75 -13.40 2.95 -7.76
C GLU A 75 -12.58 2.46 -8.95
N ASP A 76 -13.20 2.43 -10.13
CA ASP A 76 -12.49 2.12 -11.37
C ASP A 76 -11.71 3.34 -11.86
N ARG A 77 -10.43 3.40 -11.49
CA ARG A 77 -9.46 4.42 -11.92
C ARG A 77 -8.24 3.81 -12.59
N TYR A 78 -8.34 2.55 -12.97
CA TYR A 78 -7.23 1.80 -13.53
C TYR A 78 -6.75 2.37 -14.85
N LEU A 79 -5.44 2.38 -15.04
CA LEU A 79 -4.85 2.78 -16.32
C LEU A 79 -5.11 1.71 -17.38
N PRO A 80 -5.54 2.09 -18.59
CA PRO A 80 -5.92 1.12 -19.63
C PRO A 80 -4.73 0.35 -20.23
N THR A 81 -3.51 0.72 -19.87
CA THR A 81 -2.27 0.13 -20.40
C THR A 81 -1.67 -0.95 -19.50
N LEU A 82 -2.33 -1.29 -18.38
CA LEU A 82 -1.83 -2.27 -17.43
C LEU A 82 -1.99 -3.70 -17.97
N ALA A 83 -1.06 -4.58 -17.56
CA ALA A 83 -1.13 -6.02 -17.82
C ALA A 83 -1.61 -6.82 -16.59
N VAL A 84 -1.69 -6.19 -15.42
CA VAL A 84 -2.26 -6.82 -14.21
C VAL A 84 -3.76 -6.92 -14.31
N GLU A 85 -4.31 -7.96 -13.68
CA GLU A 85 -5.75 -8.10 -13.51
C GLU A 85 -6.28 -7.01 -12.56
N THR A 86 -7.38 -6.37 -12.95
CA THR A 86 -7.99 -5.28 -12.16
C THR A 86 -9.48 -5.57 -11.94
N LEU A 87 -9.96 -5.33 -10.73
CA LEU A 87 -11.35 -5.54 -10.34
C LEU A 87 -11.85 -4.39 -9.47
N THR A 88 -13.11 -4.04 -9.64
CA THR A 88 -13.81 -3.11 -8.75
C THR A 88 -14.75 -3.89 -7.84
N TYR A 89 -14.85 -3.50 -6.55
CA TYR A 89 -15.74 -4.12 -5.59
C TYR A 89 -16.46 -3.06 -4.72
N ASP A 90 -17.43 -3.49 -3.94
CA ASP A 90 -18.32 -2.59 -3.19
C ASP A 90 -17.74 -2.03 -1.87
N GLY A 91 -16.50 -2.39 -1.53
CA GLY A 91 -15.82 -1.96 -0.29
C GLY A 91 -16.24 -2.76 0.95
N THR A 92 -17.09 -3.79 0.79
CA THR A 92 -17.57 -4.61 1.91
C THR A 92 -16.97 -6.00 1.92
N ARG A 93 -17.10 -6.75 0.83
CA ARG A 93 -16.58 -8.11 0.70
C ARG A 93 -15.68 -8.23 -0.53
N LEU A 94 -14.48 -8.76 -0.32
CA LEU A 94 -13.58 -9.06 -1.41
C LEU A 94 -14.12 -10.21 -2.27
N PRO A 95 -14.21 -10.05 -3.61
CA PRO A 95 -14.88 -10.99 -4.51
C PRO A 95 -14.01 -12.21 -4.84
N PHE A 96 -13.42 -12.82 -3.81
CA PHE A 96 -12.53 -13.98 -3.92
C PHE A 96 -12.87 -15.05 -2.89
N ASP A 97 -12.53 -16.30 -3.20
CA ASP A 97 -12.63 -17.41 -2.28
C ASP A 97 -11.62 -17.30 -1.13
N ASP A 98 -11.85 -18.02 -0.05
CA ASP A 98 -10.96 -18.10 1.09
C ASP A 98 -9.56 -18.58 0.68
N ALA A 99 -8.53 -18.02 1.26
CA ALA A 99 -7.13 -18.38 1.02
C ALA A 99 -6.70 -18.37 -0.46
N SER A 100 -7.33 -17.51 -1.29
CA SER A 100 -7.05 -17.40 -2.72
C SER A 100 -5.69 -16.81 -3.04
N PHE A 101 -5.08 -16.06 -2.11
CA PHE A 101 -3.83 -15.36 -2.33
C PHE A 101 -2.76 -15.78 -1.32
N ASP A 102 -1.50 -15.74 -1.78
CA ASP A 102 -0.33 -16.06 -0.95
C ASP A 102 0.06 -14.88 -0.07
N ALA A 103 -0.10 -13.65 -0.58
CA ALA A 103 0.20 -12.41 0.11
C ALA A 103 -0.68 -11.29 -0.42
N ALA A 104 -0.68 -10.15 0.29
CA ALA A 104 -1.29 -8.92 -0.21
C ALA A 104 -0.40 -7.70 0.03
N THR A 105 -0.66 -6.65 -0.78
CA THR A 105 -0.17 -5.29 -0.57
C THR A 105 -1.33 -4.34 -0.30
N MET A 106 -1.10 -3.31 0.50
CA MET A 106 -2.05 -2.23 0.77
C MET A 106 -1.28 -0.93 0.94
N MET A 107 -1.30 -0.09 -0.11
CA MET A 107 -0.43 1.08 -0.21
C MET A 107 -1.22 2.39 -0.13
N ASN A 108 -1.15 3.10 1.02
CA ASN A 108 -1.86 4.35 1.31
C ASN A 108 -3.40 4.21 1.23
N VAL A 109 -3.97 3.21 1.90
CA VAL A 109 -5.39 2.87 1.78
C VAL A 109 -6.16 3.03 3.09
N LEU A 110 -5.64 2.47 4.19
CA LEU A 110 -6.44 2.27 5.39
C LEU A 110 -6.89 3.58 6.04
N HIS A 111 -6.12 4.66 5.86
CA HIS A 111 -6.51 5.99 6.33
C HIS A 111 -7.71 6.58 5.58
N HIS A 112 -8.02 6.10 4.37
CA HIS A 112 -9.23 6.46 3.62
C HIS A 112 -10.44 5.61 4.00
N VAL A 113 -10.22 4.43 4.60
CA VAL A 113 -11.31 3.54 5.02
C VAL A 113 -11.97 4.11 6.28
N PRO A 114 -13.32 4.29 6.29
CA PRO A 114 -14.03 4.74 7.49
C PRO A 114 -13.72 3.86 8.70
N PRO A 115 -13.48 4.43 9.89
CA PRO A 115 -13.05 3.67 11.08
C PRO A 115 -13.88 2.43 11.37
N LYS A 116 -15.20 2.53 11.23
CA LYS A 116 -16.15 1.42 11.46
C LYS A 116 -15.98 0.24 10.49
N HIS A 117 -15.32 0.44 9.34
CA HIS A 117 -15.14 -0.60 8.33
C HIS A 117 -13.73 -1.19 8.31
N ARG A 118 -12.76 -0.61 9.06
CA ARG A 118 -11.35 -1.05 9.05
C ARG A 118 -11.17 -2.49 9.53
N ALA A 119 -11.81 -2.83 10.66
CA ALA A 119 -11.75 -4.19 11.19
C ALA A 119 -12.39 -5.22 10.24
N LEU A 120 -13.48 -4.85 9.56
CA LEU A 120 -14.12 -5.70 8.55
C LEU A 120 -13.21 -5.92 7.34
N LEU A 121 -12.56 -4.87 6.85
CA LEU A 121 -11.59 -5.01 5.75
C LEU A 121 -10.42 -5.92 6.16
N VAL A 122 -9.86 -5.73 7.37
CA VAL A 122 -8.78 -6.59 7.86
C VAL A 122 -9.22 -8.05 7.98
N ALA A 123 -10.45 -8.31 8.42
CA ALA A 123 -11.02 -9.66 8.49
C ALA A 123 -11.21 -10.27 7.09
N GLU A 124 -11.69 -9.49 6.11
CA GLU A 124 -11.81 -9.94 4.72
C GLU A 124 -10.44 -10.23 4.09
N ILE A 125 -9.44 -9.37 4.33
CA ILE A 125 -8.07 -9.65 3.91
C ILE A 125 -7.58 -10.96 4.52
N ARG A 126 -7.80 -11.17 5.82
CA ARG A 126 -7.39 -12.40 6.50
C ARG A 126 -8.11 -13.63 5.97
N ARG A 127 -9.34 -13.49 5.46
CA ARG A 127 -10.10 -14.57 4.83
C ARG A 127 -9.49 -14.97 3.48
N VAL A 128 -9.19 -14.00 2.62
CA VAL A 128 -8.74 -14.28 1.24
C VAL A 128 -7.23 -14.48 1.11
N VAL A 129 -6.43 -14.00 2.08
CA VAL A 129 -4.97 -14.05 2.06
C VAL A 129 -4.45 -14.96 3.18
N ARG A 130 -3.71 -16.01 2.80
CA ARG A 130 -3.12 -16.96 3.75
C ARG A 130 -1.78 -16.51 4.34
N GLY A 131 -1.05 -15.65 3.66
CA GLY A 131 0.30 -15.22 4.01
C GLY A 131 0.37 -13.75 4.44
N PRO A 132 1.53 -13.08 4.25
CA PRO A 132 1.77 -11.75 4.77
C PRO A 132 0.96 -10.68 4.05
N LEU A 133 0.64 -9.62 4.79
CA LEU A 133 0.09 -8.36 4.28
C LEU A 133 1.17 -7.27 4.43
N TYR A 134 1.61 -6.72 3.32
CA TYR A 134 2.55 -5.60 3.26
C TYR A 134 1.79 -4.28 3.21
N ILE A 135 2.01 -3.43 4.20
CA ILE A 135 1.27 -2.17 4.35
C ILE A 135 2.24 -1.01 4.30
N LYS A 136 1.99 -0.07 3.39
CA LYS A 136 2.54 1.27 3.47
C LYS A 136 1.40 2.24 3.77
N ASP A 137 1.58 3.08 4.79
CA ASP A 137 0.57 4.07 5.13
C ASP A 137 1.20 5.25 5.89
N HIS A 138 0.36 6.15 6.36
CA HIS A 138 0.74 7.29 7.18
C HIS A 138 0.58 6.97 8.66
N LEU A 139 1.46 7.56 9.47
CA LEU A 139 1.45 7.41 10.92
C LEU A 139 1.26 8.77 11.61
N ARG A 140 0.13 8.93 12.27
CA ARG A 140 -0.14 10.09 13.12
C ARG A 140 0.56 9.92 14.47
N ARG A 141 1.35 10.92 14.87
CA ARG A 141 2.04 10.96 16.17
C ARG A 141 1.62 12.14 17.05
N GLY A 142 0.94 13.15 16.47
CA GLY A 142 0.50 14.32 17.20
C GLY A 142 -0.60 15.10 16.46
N PRO A 143 -1.21 16.11 17.10
CA PRO A 143 -2.37 16.81 16.54
C PRO A 143 -2.07 17.59 15.25
N LEU A 144 -0.86 18.13 15.10
CA LEU A 144 -0.44 18.83 13.88
C LEU A 144 -0.21 17.88 12.68
N ASP A 145 -0.09 16.59 12.95
CA ASP A 145 0.19 15.63 11.88
C ASP A 145 -1.03 15.38 11.00
N ASP A 146 -2.25 15.47 11.55
CA ASP A 146 -3.48 15.35 10.73
C ASP A 146 -3.55 16.43 9.66
N MET A 147 -3.21 17.68 10.00
CA MET A 147 -3.18 18.78 9.03
C MET A 147 -2.08 18.56 7.97
N ARG A 148 -0.87 18.16 8.39
CA ARG A 148 0.25 17.87 7.48
C ARG A 148 -0.07 16.75 6.52
N LEU A 149 -0.62 15.65 7.03
CA LEU A 149 -0.98 14.49 6.23
C LEU A 149 -2.13 14.80 5.27
N SER A 150 -3.16 15.55 5.70
CA SER A 150 -4.25 16.01 4.83
C SER A 150 -3.73 16.86 3.67
N ALA A 151 -2.76 17.75 3.93
CA ALA A 151 -2.12 18.53 2.88
C ALA A 151 -1.32 17.65 1.91
N LEU A 152 -0.59 16.64 2.41
CA LEU A 152 0.13 15.67 1.57
C LEU A 152 -0.82 14.86 0.68
N ASP A 153 -1.92 14.37 1.24
CA ASP A 153 -2.91 13.60 0.50
C ASP A 153 -3.59 14.45 -0.57
N TRP A 154 -3.92 15.69 -0.25
CA TRP A 154 -4.47 16.61 -1.23
C TRP A 154 -3.50 16.85 -2.40
N ILE A 155 -2.23 17.08 -2.11
CA ILE A 155 -1.17 17.27 -3.13
C ILE A 155 -0.96 15.97 -3.96
N GLY A 156 -0.91 14.83 -3.28
CA GLY A 156 -0.61 13.54 -3.93
C GLY A 156 -1.78 12.96 -4.73
N ASN A 157 -3.00 13.10 -4.23
CA ASN A 157 -4.17 12.45 -4.80
C ASN A 157 -4.92 13.30 -5.82
N SER A 158 -4.87 14.66 -5.71
CA SER A 158 -5.58 15.56 -6.62
C SER A 158 -5.28 15.33 -8.10
N PRO A 159 -4.02 15.13 -8.54
CA PRO A 159 -3.71 14.88 -9.94
C PRO A 159 -4.32 13.59 -10.50
N PHE A 160 -4.61 12.62 -9.62
CA PHE A 160 -5.16 11.30 -9.98
C PHE A 160 -6.64 11.15 -9.62
N LYS A 161 -7.31 12.25 -9.23
CA LYS A 161 -8.71 12.24 -8.74
C LYS A 161 -8.93 11.25 -7.59
N GLY A 162 -7.89 11.05 -6.76
CA GLY A 162 -7.92 10.14 -5.62
C GLY A 162 -8.74 10.70 -4.45
N MET A 163 -9.06 9.83 -3.48
CA MET A 163 -9.75 10.23 -2.26
C MET A 163 -8.91 11.20 -1.44
N VAL A 164 -9.53 12.27 -0.96
CA VAL A 164 -8.88 13.30 -0.10
C VAL A 164 -9.41 13.27 1.33
N ARG A 165 -10.52 12.56 1.59
CA ARG A 165 -11.00 12.38 2.96
C ARG A 165 -10.21 11.25 3.62
N ALA A 166 -9.55 11.59 4.71
CA ALA A 166 -8.69 10.65 5.43
C ALA A 166 -8.85 10.82 6.94
N ARG A 167 -8.66 9.72 7.67
CA ARG A 167 -8.44 9.71 9.10
C ARG A 167 -7.22 8.85 9.39
N TYR A 168 -6.13 9.50 9.73
CA TYR A 168 -4.84 8.84 9.96
C TYR A 168 -4.83 8.11 11.31
N LEU A 169 -4.15 6.97 11.31
CA LEU A 169 -4.08 6.10 12.47
C LEU A 169 -2.84 6.42 13.32
N ALA A 170 -3.03 6.39 14.63
CA ALA A 170 -1.92 6.33 15.58
C ALA A 170 -1.40 4.89 15.70
N MET A 171 -0.20 4.71 16.28
CA MET A 171 0.42 3.39 16.43
C MET A 171 -0.44 2.42 17.25
N ALA A 172 -1.17 2.90 18.26
CA ALA A 172 -2.08 2.06 19.03
C ALA A 172 -3.20 1.48 18.14
N GLU A 173 -3.83 2.34 17.31
CA GLU A 173 -4.89 1.90 16.38
C GLU A 173 -4.38 0.87 15.35
N TRP A 174 -3.12 1.01 14.88
CA TRP A 174 -2.48 0.01 14.01
C TRP A 174 -2.30 -1.34 14.72
N ARG A 175 -1.85 -1.31 15.99
CA ARG A 175 -1.69 -2.53 16.79
C ARG A 175 -3.03 -3.20 17.07
N ASP A 176 -4.03 -2.44 17.49
CA ASP A 176 -5.37 -2.96 17.79
C ASP A 176 -5.99 -3.66 16.55
N LEU A 177 -5.81 -3.08 15.36
CA LEU A 177 -6.29 -3.68 14.11
C LEU A 177 -5.53 -4.95 13.75
N ALA A 178 -4.21 -4.97 13.92
CA ALA A 178 -3.40 -6.16 13.64
C ALA A 178 -3.74 -7.30 14.60
N ASP A 179 -3.78 -7.01 15.90
CA ASP A 179 -4.10 -8.00 16.94
C ASP A 179 -5.53 -8.56 16.74
N GLY A 180 -6.51 -7.68 16.50
CA GLY A 180 -7.88 -8.08 16.18
C GLY A 180 -8.01 -8.92 14.91
N GLY A 181 -7.16 -8.66 13.92
CA GLY A 181 -7.09 -9.42 12.67
C GLY A 181 -6.26 -10.71 12.75
N GLY A 182 -5.59 -10.98 13.88
CA GLY A 182 -4.71 -12.14 14.05
C GLY A 182 -3.39 -12.01 13.30
N TYR A 183 -2.77 -10.81 13.37
CA TYR A 183 -1.48 -10.53 12.75
C TYR A 183 -0.44 -10.05 13.78
N ALA A 184 0.80 -10.44 13.58
CA ALA A 184 1.98 -9.84 14.21
C ALA A 184 2.57 -8.77 13.29
N ILE A 185 3.01 -7.62 13.84
CA ILE A 185 3.57 -6.51 13.07
C ILE A 185 5.09 -6.57 13.08
N GLY A 186 5.69 -6.60 11.88
CA GLY A 186 7.08 -6.26 11.62
C GLY A 186 7.20 -4.91 10.93
N PHE A 187 8.30 -4.19 11.13
CA PHE A 187 8.53 -2.86 10.55
C PHE A 187 9.69 -2.88 9.57
N ALA A 188 9.55 -2.18 8.45
CA ALA A 188 10.66 -1.88 7.58
C ALA A 188 11.62 -0.85 8.23
N PRO A 189 12.89 -0.80 7.80
CA PRO A 189 13.76 0.31 8.12
C PRO A 189 13.15 1.65 7.69
N ALA A 190 13.45 2.73 8.43
CA ALA A 190 12.95 4.05 8.11
C ALA A 190 13.46 4.51 6.74
N ALA A 191 12.55 4.89 5.85
CA ALA A 191 12.86 5.35 4.52
C ALA A 191 12.77 6.89 4.42
N VAL A 192 13.57 7.48 3.52
CA VAL A 192 13.60 8.93 3.30
C VAL A 192 12.77 9.27 2.06
N TYR A 193 11.51 9.57 2.28
CA TYR A 193 10.56 9.97 1.22
C TYR A 193 10.76 11.41 0.75
N ARG A 194 11.23 12.27 1.65
CA ARG A 194 11.40 13.71 1.43
C ARG A 194 12.71 14.19 2.01
N ARG A 195 13.36 15.12 1.29
CA ARG A 195 14.56 15.83 1.74
C ARG A 195 14.19 17.27 2.14
N ALA A 196 15.08 17.97 2.83
CA ALA A 196 14.91 19.40 3.10
C ALA A 196 14.76 20.21 1.80
N PRO A 197 13.91 21.25 1.78
CA PRO A 197 13.14 21.78 2.91
C PRO A 197 11.81 21.03 3.19
N LEU A 198 11.32 20.20 2.27
CA LEU A 198 10.03 19.52 2.39
C LEU A 198 9.94 18.60 3.62
N ALA A 199 11.04 17.97 4.03
CA ALA A 199 11.07 17.11 5.21
C ALA A 199 10.88 17.89 6.53
N ILE A 200 11.03 19.21 6.54
CA ILE A 200 10.75 20.06 7.69
C ILE A 200 9.23 20.22 7.85
N ALA A 201 8.53 20.54 6.76
CA ALA A 201 7.08 20.68 6.76
C ALA A 201 6.37 19.34 6.90
N PHE A 202 6.87 18.31 6.20
CA PHE A 202 6.30 16.98 6.12
C PHE A 202 7.34 15.91 6.51
N PRO A 203 7.60 15.72 7.81
CA PRO A 203 8.65 14.81 8.30
C PRO A 203 8.46 13.36 7.84
N ASN A 204 9.57 12.69 7.50
CA ASN A 204 9.55 11.27 7.08
C ASN A 204 9.01 10.33 8.18
N ARG A 205 9.02 10.73 9.46
CA ARG A 205 8.41 9.98 10.58
C ARG A 205 6.90 9.78 10.44
N LEU A 206 6.25 10.49 9.52
CA LEU A 206 4.82 10.35 9.20
C LEU A 206 4.55 9.19 8.23
N GLU A 207 5.60 8.59 7.68
CA GLU A 207 5.51 7.43 6.79
C GLU A 207 5.82 6.15 7.57
N ILE A 208 5.06 5.10 7.29
CA ILE A 208 5.27 3.79 7.90
C ILE A 208 5.16 2.70 6.82
N MET A 209 6.08 1.74 6.88
CA MET A 209 6.04 0.52 6.09
C MET A 209 6.08 -0.66 7.06
N MET A 210 5.11 -1.54 6.95
CA MET A 210 4.91 -2.67 7.84
C MET A 210 4.70 -3.95 7.05
N LYS A 211 5.08 -5.06 7.65
CA LYS A 211 4.65 -6.40 7.26
C LYS A 211 3.82 -6.98 8.40
N TRP A 212 2.60 -7.36 8.11
CA TRP A 212 1.73 -8.08 9.02
C TRP A 212 1.79 -9.57 8.67
N THR A 213 2.27 -10.37 9.59
CA THR A 213 2.38 -11.83 9.42
C THR A 213 1.23 -12.50 10.17
N PRO A 214 0.45 -13.38 9.52
CA PRO A 214 -0.60 -14.14 10.20
C PRO A 214 -0.05 -14.91 11.40
N VAL A 215 -0.76 -14.83 12.52
CA VAL A 215 -0.46 -15.62 13.72
C VAL A 215 -1.46 -16.79 13.76
N GLU A 216 -0.95 -18.00 13.92
CA GLU A 216 -1.81 -19.15 14.18
C GLU A 216 -2.53 -18.93 15.52
N ARG A 217 -3.84 -18.86 15.50
CA ARG A 217 -4.60 -18.91 16.76
C ARG A 217 -4.38 -20.29 17.36
N ARG A 218 -3.69 -20.36 18.49
CA ARG A 218 -3.71 -21.59 19.27
C ARG A 218 -5.18 -21.86 19.64
N ALA A 219 -5.68 -22.98 19.17
CA ALA A 219 -7.01 -23.48 19.48
C ALA A 219 -7.14 -23.72 21.00
#